data_4e2c4b6b4f28103d90ce21e5d92c68b3
#
_entry.id   4e2c4b6b4f28103d90ce21e5d92c68b3
#
_cell.length_a   1.000
_cell.length_b   1.000
_cell.length_c   1.000
_cell.angle_alpha   90.00
_cell.angle_beta   90.00
_cell.angle_gamma   90.00
#
_symmetry.space_group_name_H-M   'P 1'
#
loop_
_entity.id
_entity.type
_entity.pdbx_description
1 polymer ?
#
loop_
_entity_poly.entity_id
_entity_poly.type
_entity_poly.pdbx_seq_one_letter_code
_entity_poly.pdbx_strand_id
1 'polypeptide(L)'
;LGERDCSLQLNRQKVIEETPCPVLSEDTRQRMFDAARAAVSAAGYTNAGTVEFLLDGDGNFYFIEMNTRLQVEHAVSEEVSGIDIVKWQIRIASKLPLSFTQDDVVLRGHSIECRVNAKSQGQIDFLHLPSTTRVHFDSALVQGERISPLYDSMLGKLVVYAPTRDEAIRKTEASLAEVAIQGVETNIDDLHTIIFEDAFQSGEYDTSYLE
;
A
#
# COMPACT_ATOMS: atom_id res chain seq x y z
N LEU A 1 -9.87 9.62 -0.06
CA LEU A 1 -9.57 8.79 -1.22
C LEU A 1 -9.76 7.28 -0.94
N GLY A 2 -10.58 6.92 0.02
CA GLY A 2 -10.77 5.54 0.45
C GLY A 2 -9.79 5.09 1.55
N GLU A 3 -10.07 3.94 2.11
CA GLU A 3 -9.21 3.29 3.10
C GLU A 3 -8.23 2.33 2.44
N ARG A 4 -7.22 1.96 3.20
CA ARG A 4 -6.28 0.88 2.92
C ARG A 4 -6.28 -0.08 4.09
N ASP A 5 -6.18 -1.37 3.81
CA ASP A 5 -5.80 -2.36 4.80
C ASP A 5 -4.27 -2.46 4.84
N CYS A 6 -3.71 -2.28 6.02
CA CYS A 6 -2.28 -2.35 6.28
C CYS A 6 -1.99 -3.32 7.45
N SER A 7 -2.85 -4.31 7.65
CA SER A 7 -2.76 -5.24 8.79
C SER A 7 -1.59 -6.21 8.67
N LEU A 8 -1.20 -6.58 7.43
CA LEU A 8 -0.06 -7.48 7.22
C LEU A 8 1.27 -6.78 7.50
N GLN A 9 1.76 -7.00 8.70
CA GLN A 9 2.97 -6.36 9.23
C GLN A 9 3.91 -7.40 9.82
N LEU A 10 5.20 -7.21 9.60
CA LEU A 10 6.27 -7.97 10.25
C LEU A 10 7.16 -6.99 11.02
N ASN A 11 7.37 -7.21 12.32
CA ASN A 11 8.12 -6.29 13.19
C ASN A 11 7.60 -4.84 13.11
N ARG A 12 6.28 -4.63 13.05
CA ARG A 12 5.59 -3.35 12.90
C ARG A 12 5.88 -2.60 11.58
N GLN A 13 6.42 -3.30 10.60
CA GLN A 13 6.57 -2.78 9.24
C GLN A 13 5.52 -3.42 8.34
N LYS A 14 4.80 -2.60 7.62
CA LYS A 14 3.83 -3.06 6.62
C LYS A 14 4.55 -3.86 5.55
N VAL A 15 3.97 -4.99 5.13
CA VAL A 15 4.57 -5.93 4.16
C VAL A 15 3.72 -6.00 2.90
N ILE A 16 2.39 -6.11 3.08
CA ILE A 16 1.40 -6.05 2.01
C ILE A 16 0.31 -5.08 2.43
N GLU A 17 -0.11 -4.23 1.51
CA GLU A 17 -1.22 -3.30 1.67
C GLU A 17 -2.21 -3.47 0.53
N GLU A 18 -3.50 -3.37 0.84
CA GLU A 18 -4.54 -3.46 -0.19
C GLU A 18 -5.65 -2.40 -0.01
N THR A 19 -6.35 -2.12 -1.07
CA THR A 19 -7.52 -1.24 -1.06
C THR A 19 -8.52 -1.67 -2.14
N PRO A 20 -9.84 -1.67 -1.82
CA PRO A 20 -10.47 -1.48 -0.50
C PRO A 20 -10.16 -2.62 0.49
N CYS A 21 -10.32 -2.37 1.79
CA CYS A 21 -10.23 -3.42 2.81
C CYS A 21 -11.32 -4.48 2.59
N PRO A 22 -10.96 -5.78 2.49
CA PRO A 22 -11.91 -6.83 2.11
C PRO A 22 -12.98 -7.13 3.17
N VAL A 23 -12.67 -6.88 4.45
CA VAL A 23 -13.55 -7.26 5.58
C VAL A 23 -14.31 -6.08 6.19
N LEU A 24 -14.02 -4.85 5.75
CA LEU A 24 -14.62 -3.65 6.33
C LEU A 24 -16.07 -3.46 5.85
N SER A 25 -17.02 -3.41 6.79
CA SER A 25 -18.42 -3.11 6.46
C SER A 25 -18.56 -1.65 5.97
N GLU A 26 -19.53 -1.40 5.12
CA GLU A 26 -19.79 -0.05 4.59
C GLU A 26 -20.12 0.96 5.70
N ASP A 27 -20.89 0.54 6.73
CA ASP A 27 -21.20 1.38 7.88
C ASP A 27 -19.94 1.77 8.67
N THR A 28 -19.08 0.80 8.96
CA THR A 28 -17.82 1.07 9.68
C THR A 28 -16.90 1.94 8.83
N ARG A 29 -16.80 1.68 7.52
CA ARG A 29 -16.04 2.51 6.56
C ARG A 29 -16.47 3.96 6.62
N GLN A 30 -17.78 4.23 6.55
CA GLN A 30 -18.28 5.59 6.58
C GLN A 30 -18.01 6.28 7.92
N ARG A 31 -18.19 5.58 9.06
CA ARG A 31 -17.86 6.12 10.38
C ARG A 31 -16.37 6.44 10.52
N MET A 32 -15.48 5.61 9.97
CA MET A 32 -14.04 5.88 9.95
C MET A 32 -13.71 7.11 9.10
N PHE A 33 -14.34 7.26 7.95
CA PHE A 33 -14.16 8.45 7.11
C PHE A 33 -14.63 9.73 7.80
N ASP A 34 -15.76 9.68 8.51
CA ASP A 34 -16.28 10.81 9.26
C ASP A 34 -15.36 11.20 10.43
N ALA A 35 -14.84 10.20 11.14
CA ALA A 35 -13.88 10.41 12.23
C ALA A 35 -12.56 11.00 11.70
N ALA A 36 -12.04 10.49 10.59
CA ALA A 36 -10.83 11.01 9.95
C ALA A 36 -11.02 12.47 9.52
N ARG A 37 -12.14 12.80 8.86
CA ARG A 37 -12.45 14.18 8.46
C ARG A 37 -12.58 15.11 9.65
N ALA A 38 -13.22 14.65 10.73
CA ALA A 38 -13.37 15.44 11.96
C ALA A 38 -12.00 15.75 12.58
N ALA A 39 -11.12 14.75 12.70
CA ALA A 39 -9.78 14.90 13.25
C ALA A 39 -8.93 15.89 12.44
N VAL A 40 -8.92 15.74 11.12
CA VAL A 40 -8.17 16.61 10.19
C VAL A 40 -8.69 18.04 10.25
N SER A 41 -10.02 18.23 10.27
CA SER A 41 -10.66 19.54 10.34
C SER A 41 -10.37 20.24 11.68
N ALA A 42 -10.43 19.51 12.80
CA ALA A 42 -10.12 20.05 14.12
C ALA A 42 -8.65 20.50 14.24
N ALA A 43 -7.73 19.79 13.56
CA ALA A 43 -6.31 20.17 13.50
C ALA A 43 -6.03 21.32 12.52
N GLY A 44 -6.99 21.74 11.69
CA GLY A 44 -6.80 22.73 10.63
C GLY A 44 -5.74 22.29 9.60
N TYR A 45 -5.56 20.99 9.41
CA TYR A 45 -4.55 20.46 8.50
C TYR A 45 -4.95 20.62 7.04
N THR A 46 -3.98 20.98 6.24
CA THR A 46 -4.12 21.07 4.77
C THR A 46 -3.02 20.25 4.10
N ASN A 47 -3.28 19.74 2.91
CA ASN A 47 -2.46 18.88 2.09
C ASN A 47 -2.81 17.39 2.26
N ALA A 48 -2.04 16.48 1.63
CA ALA A 48 -2.26 15.06 1.74
C ALA A 48 -1.81 14.51 3.10
N GLY A 49 -2.62 13.65 3.66
CA GLY A 49 -2.32 12.97 4.92
C GLY A 49 -3.14 11.70 5.06
N THR A 50 -2.80 10.89 6.04
CA THR A 50 -3.49 9.64 6.36
C THR A 50 -3.77 9.58 7.86
N VAL A 51 -5.00 9.21 8.21
CA VAL A 51 -5.38 8.89 9.58
C VAL A 51 -5.35 7.38 9.73
N GLU A 52 -4.63 6.88 10.71
CA GLU A 52 -4.52 5.45 10.99
C GLU A 52 -5.41 5.07 12.18
N PHE A 53 -6.11 3.96 12.01
CA PHE A 53 -6.99 3.38 13.03
C PHE A 53 -6.64 1.91 13.25
N LEU A 54 -6.85 1.43 14.46
CA LEU A 54 -6.94 0.02 14.78
C LEU A 54 -8.42 -0.39 14.74
N LEU A 55 -8.75 -1.44 14.00
CA LEU A 55 -10.09 -2.01 13.94
C LEU A 55 -10.09 -3.32 14.73
N ASP A 56 -11.08 -3.49 15.65
CA ASP A 56 -11.28 -4.75 16.36
C ASP A 56 -12.29 -5.67 15.64
N GLY A 57 -12.38 -6.92 16.10
CA GLY A 57 -13.27 -7.92 15.51
C GLY A 57 -14.77 -7.61 15.67
N ASP A 58 -15.15 -6.71 16.56
CA ASP A 58 -16.52 -6.26 16.76
C ASP A 58 -16.89 -5.04 15.88
N GLY A 59 -15.96 -4.56 15.06
CA GLY A 59 -16.15 -3.40 14.18
C GLY A 59 -16.03 -2.05 14.90
N ASN A 60 -15.43 -2.01 16.11
CA ASN A 60 -15.03 -0.77 16.73
C ASN A 60 -13.65 -0.36 16.23
N PHE A 61 -13.43 0.93 16.06
CA PHE A 61 -12.14 1.44 15.60
C PHE A 61 -11.60 2.50 16.55
N TYR A 62 -10.27 2.54 16.65
CA TYR A 62 -9.54 3.38 17.60
C TYR A 62 -8.49 4.18 16.84
N PHE A 63 -8.48 5.49 17.05
CA PHE A 63 -7.47 6.37 16.46
C PHE A 63 -6.06 6.01 16.98
N ILE A 64 -5.11 5.87 16.08
CA ILE A 64 -3.70 5.67 16.41
C ILE A 64 -2.93 6.96 16.21
N GLU A 65 -2.86 7.43 14.96
CA GLU A 65 -2.09 8.60 14.60
C GLU A 65 -2.59 9.23 13.29
N MET A 66 -2.08 10.42 13.00
CA MET A 66 -2.19 11.05 11.70
C MET A 66 -0.79 11.27 11.10
N ASN A 67 -0.58 10.70 9.94
CA ASN A 67 0.62 10.96 9.14
C ASN A 67 0.38 12.16 8.24
N THR A 68 1.04 13.29 8.55
CA THR A 68 0.92 14.55 7.80
C THR A 68 1.88 14.60 6.62
N ARG A 69 1.97 13.52 5.87
CA ARG A 69 2.87 13.30 4.74
C ARG A 69 2.32 12.25 3.80
N LEU A 70 2.93 12.14 2.64
CA LEU A 70 2.74 10.99 1.77
C LEU A 70 3.24 9.71 2.47
N GLN A 71 2.52 8.62 2.31
CA GLN A 71 2.94 7.29 2.79
C GLN A 71 3.49 6.44 1.64
N VAL A 72 4.22 5.38 1.97
CA VAL A 72 4.76 4.43 0.98
C VAL A 72 3.63 3.83 0.16
N GLU A 73 2.56 3.43 0.84
CA GLU A 73 1.39 2.75 0.30
C GLU A 73 0.36 3.66 -0.39
N HIS A 74 0.73 4.89 -0.74
CA HIS A 74 -0.17 5.82 -1.43
C HIS A 74 -0.62 5.32 -2.82
N ALA A 75 0.25 4.55 -3.48
CA ALA A 75 0.03 4.12 -4.85
C ALA A 75 -1.24 3.28 -5.02
N VAL A 76 -1.58 2.40 -4.04
CA VAL A 76 -2.84 1.64 -4.12
C VAL A 76 -4.07 2.54 -4.10
N SER A 77 -4.03 3.66 -3.34
CA SER A 77 -5.12 4.65 -3.35
C SER A 77 -5.23 5.40 -4.67
N GLU A 78 -4.09 5.70 -5.31
CA GLU A 78 -4.05 6.33 -6.64
C GLU A 78 -4.63 5.41 -7.71
N GLU A 79 -4.30 4.12 -7.68
CA GLU A 79 -4.77 3.14 -8.64
C GLU A 79 -6.31 2.99 -8.63
N VAL A 80 -6.93 2.94 -7.46
CA VAL A 80 -8.39 2.77 -7.36
C VAL A 80 -9.17 4.07 -7.52
N SER A 81 -8.58 5.23 -7.19
CA SER A 81 -9.25 6.54 -7.29
C SER A 81 -8.99 7.27 -8.60
N GLY A 82 -7.88 6.96 -9.27
CA GLY A 82 -7.40 7.69 -10.43
C GLY A 82 -6.87 9.10 -10.10
N ILE A 83 -6.58 9.38 -8.82
CA ILE A 83 -6.11 10.68 -8.34
C ILE A 83 -4.64 10.59 -7.99
N ASP A 84 -3.79 11.33 -8.70
CA ASP A 84 -2.36 11.48 -8.44
C ASP A 84 -2.13 12.36 -7.20
N ILE A 85 -1.85 11.72 -6.07
CA ILE A 85 -1.71 12.39 -4.76
C ILE A 85 -0.48 13.29 -4.75
N VAL A 86 0.64 12.87 -5.33
CA VAL A 86 1.88 13.64 -5.39
C VAL A 86 1.69 14.93 -6.17
N LYS A 87 1.04 14.85 -7.31
CA LYS A 87 0.67 16.04 -8.11
C LYS A 87 -0.21 16.99 -7.32
N TRP A 88 -1.20 16.45 -6.59
CA TRP A 88 -2.07 17.29 -5.76
C TRP A 88 -1.36 17.89 -4.57
N GLN A 89 -0.43 17.20 -3.93
CA GLN A 89 0.41 17.81 -2.89
C GLN A 89 1.13 19.06 -3.39
N ILE A 90 1.72 18.99 -4.59
CA ILE A 90 2.42 20.11 -5.22
C ILE A 90 1.44 21.26 -5.54
N ARG A 91 0.26 20.94 -6.10
CA ARG A 91 -0.77 21.92 -6.43
C ARG A 91 -1.31 22.65 -5.19
N ILE A 92 -1.61 21.89 -4.12
CA ILE A 92 -2.10 22.44 -2.85
C ILE A 92 -1.01 23.33 -2.21
N ALA A 93 0.24 22.89 -2.19
CA ALA A 93 1.37 23.69 -1.70
C ALA A 93 1.54 25.00 -2.50
N SER A 94 1.19 24.98 -3.78
CA SER A 94 1.16 26.15 -4.66
C SER A 94 -0.13 26.99 -4.49
N LYS A 95 -0.97 26.68 -3.49
CA LYS A 95 -2.25 27.37 -3.19
C LYS A 95 -3.28 27.27 -4.30
N LEU A 96 -3.19 26.25 -5.16
CA LEU A 96 -4.21 25.98 -6.15
C LEU A 96 -5.37 25.22 -5.51
N PRO A 97 -6.62 25.58 -5.80
CA PRO A 97 -7.78 24.85 -5.30
C PRO A 97 -7.86 23.45 -5.92
N LEU A 98 -8.52 22.52 -5.21
CA LEU A 98 -8.90 21.23 -5.79
C LEU A 98 -9.84 21.46 -6.99
N SER A 99 -9.65 20.72 -8.06
CA SER A 99 -10.53 20.75 -9.24
C SER A 99 -11.63 19.69 -9.18
N PHE A 100 -11.79 19.01 -8.06
CA PHE A 100 -12.80 18.00 -7.81
C PHE A 100 -13.32 18.11 -6.37
N THR A 101 -14.50 17.57 -6.16
CA THR A 101 -15.14 17.45 -4.84
C THR A 101 -15.07 16.00 -4.35
N GLN A 102 -15.56 15.74 -3.14
CA GLN A 102 -15.64 14.36 -2.64
C GLN A 102 -16.56 13.48 -3.50
N ASP A 103 -17.62 14.05 -4.06
CA ASP A 103 -18.59 13.31 -4.90
C ASP A 103 -18.01 12.89 -6.26
N ASP A 104 -16.93 13.52 -6.69
CA ASP A 104 -16.21 13.16 -7.91
C ASP A 104 -15.25 11.97 -7.70
N VAL A 105 -14.97 11.61 -6.43
CA VAL A 105 -14.06 10.53 -6.08
C VAL A 105 -14.80 9.20 -6.12
N VAL A 106 -14.57 8.42 -7.16
CA VAL A 106 -15.16 7.09 -7.34
C VAL A 106 -14.06 6.05 -7.28
N LEU A 107 -14.09 5.22 -6.25
CA LEU A 107 -13.16 4.09 -6.12
C LEU A 107 -13.62 2.95 -7.05
N ARG A 108 -12.68 2.38 -7.80
CA ARG A 108 -12.95 1.31 -8.75
C ARG A 108 -11.88 0.24 -8.66
N GLY A 109 -12.32 -1.02 -8.73
CA GLY A 109 -11.42 -2.17 -8.71
C GLY A 109 -10.75 -2.38 -7.36
N HIS A 110 -9.61 -3.04 -7.40
CA HIS A 110 -8.83 -3.42 -6.24
C HIS A 110 -7.34 -3.28 -6.55
N SER A 111 -6.57 -2.79 -5.59
CA SER A 111 -5.12 -2.66 -5.73
C SER A 111 -4.39 -3.27 -4.55
N ILE A 112 -3.30 -3.96 -4.82
CA ILE A 112 -2.41 -4.60 -3.85
C ILE A 112 -1.00 -4.04 -4.06
N GLU A 113 -0.34 -3.68 -2.96
CA GLU A 113 1.07 -3.30 -2.92
C GLU A 113 1.83 -4.33 -2.09
N CYS A 114 2.98 -4.79 -2.60
CA CYS A 114 3.89 -5.67 -1.87
C CYS A 114 5.23 -4.95 -1.72
N ARG A 115 5.72 -4.80 -0.49
CA ARG A 115 7.04 -4.22 -0.22
C ARG A 115 8.13 -5.27 -0.37
N VAL A 116 9.00 -5.07 -1.33
CA VAL A 116 10.16 -5.93 -1.55
C VAL A 116 11.35 -5.39 -0.77
N ASN A 117 11.79 -6.15 0.21
CA ASN A 117 12.88 -5.81 1.12
C ASN A 117 14.09 -6.72 0.93
N ALA A 118 15.29 -6.16 1.07
CA ALA A 118 16.51 -6.94 1.19
C ALA A 118 16.58 -7.61 2.58
N LYS A 119 16.96 -8.88 2.61
CA LYS A 119 17.30 -9.64 3.82
C LYS A 119 18.81 -9.75 4.04
N SER A 120 19.60 -9.42 3.02
CA SER A 120 21.06 -9.40 3.08
C SER A 120 21.65 -8.17 2.39
N GLN A 121 22.89 -7.86 2.70
CA GLN A 121 23.70 -6.92 1.92
C GLN A 121 24.34 -7.62 0.73
N GLY A 122 24.68 -6.88 -0.32
CA GLY A 122 25.31 -7.44 -1.52
C GLY A 122 25.33 -6.46 -2.66
N GLN A 123 25.65 -6.96 -3.84
CA GLN A 123 25.57 -6.21 -5.10
C GLN A 123 24.48 -6.86 -5.97
N ILE A 124 23.68 -6.03 -6.62
CA ILE A 124 22.65 -6.52 -7.55
C ILE A 124 23.32 -7.01 -8.83
N ASP A 125 23.44 -8.31 -8.97
CA ASP A 125 24.11 -8.94 -10.12
C ASP A 125 23.17 -9.03 -11.33
N PHE A 126 21.87 -9.25 -11.07
CA PHE A 126 20.83 -9.28 -12.10
C PHE A 126 19.55 -8.64 -11.57
N LEU A 127 18.88 -7.89 -12.43
CA LEU A 127 17.63 -7.19 -12.09
C LEU A 127 16.63 -7.34 -13.24
N HIS A 128 15.47 -7.93 -12.94
CA HIS A 128 14.30 -7.90 -13.79
C HIS A 128 13.07 -7.54 -12.94
N LEU A 129 12.38 -6.51 -13.32
CA LEU A 129 11.20 -5.99 -12.62
C LEU A 129 9.99 -5.99 -13.57
N PRO A 130 8.83 -6.54 -13.15
CA PRO A 130 7.65 -6.58 -13.98
C PRO A 130 7.14 -5.16 -14.28
N SER A 131 6.74 -4.93 -15.52
CA SER A 131 6.10 -3.69 -15.94
C SER A 131 5.13 -3.97 -17.07
N THR A 132 3.86 -4.13 -16.69
CA THR A 132 2.77 -4.40 -17.64
C THR A 132 1.58 -3.47 -17.36
N THR A 133 0.50 -3.60 -18.12
CA THR A 133 -0.71 -2.79 -17.89
C THR A 133 -1.24 -2.99 -16.47
N ARG A 134 -1.27 -1.90 -15.69
CA ARG A 134 -1.74 -1.90 -14.30
C ARG A 134 -0.90 -2.78 -13.36
N VAL A 135 0.38 -2.94 -13.69
CA VAL A 135 1.42 -3.49 -12.83
C VAL A 135 2.64 -2.61 -12.98
N HIS A 136 3.15 -2.11 -11.88
CA HIS A 136 4.42 -1.39 -11.88
C HIS A 136 5.24 -1.73 -10.63
N PHE A 137 6.54 -1.57 -10.74
CA PHE A 137 7.46 -1.75 -9.66
C PHE A 137 8.18 -0.41 -9.40
N ASP A 138 7.83 0.25 -8.30
CA ASP A 138 8.42 1.53 -7.92
C ASP A 138 9.73 1.29 -7.20
N SER A 139 10.83 1.59 -7.84
CA SER A 139 12.17 1.37 -7.31
C SER A 139 13.19 2.32 -7.92
N ALA A 140 14.27 2.56 -7.19
CA ALA A 140 15.47 3.22 -7.70
C ALA A 140 16.60 2.24 -8.05
N LEU A 141 16.36 0.92 -7.89
CA LEU A 141 17.38 -0.11 -8.12
C LEU A 141 17.91 -0.09 -9.56
N VAL A 142 19.20 -0.27 -9.66
CA VAL A 142 19.89 -0.54 -10.92
C VAL A 142 20.83 -1.73 -10.77
N GLN A 143 21.02 -2.49 -11.86
CA GLN A 143 21.99 -3.58 -11.87
C GLN A 143 23.41 -3.04 -11.59
N GLY A 144 24.15 -3.72 -10.73
CA GLY A 144 25.47 -3.30 -10.25
C GLY A 144 25.45 -2.46 -8.97
N GLU A 145 24.28 -2.02 -8.49
CA GLU A 145 24.14 -1.25 -7.24
C GLU A 145 24.49 -2.11 -6.02
N ARG A 146 25.05 -1.47 -4.98
CA ARG A 146 25.35 -2.12 -3.70
C ARG A 146 24.28 -1.79 -2.68
N ILE A 147 23.65 -2.83 -2.17
CA ILE A 147 22.70 -2.73 -1.06
C ILE A 147 23.47 -2.71 0.25
N SER A 148 23.28 -1.63 1.01
CA SER A 148 23.99 -1.34 2.25
C SER A 148 23.08 -1.53 3.45
N PRO A 149 23.57 -2.12 4.56
CA PRO A 149 22.80 -2.24 5.80
C PRO A 149 22.65 -0.90 6.56
N LEU A 150 23.21 0.19 6.04
CA LEU A 150 23.15 1.52 6.67
C LEU A 150 21.87 2.28 6.27
N TYR A 151 21.11 1.78 5.32
CA TYR A 151 19.86 2.37 4.85
C TYR A 151 18.67 1.42 5.08
N ASP A 152 17.48 1.91 4.80
CA ASP A 152 16.27 1.09 4.82
C ASP A 152 16.41 -0.12 3.91
N SER A 153 15.85 -1.27 4.33
CA SER A 153 15.92 -2.52 3.57
C SER A 153 15.03 -2.53 2.34
N MET A 154 14.10 -1.58 2.20
CA MET A 154 13.14 -1.58 1.10
C MET A 154 13.82 -1.32 -0.24
N LEU A 155 13.79 -2.31 -1.11
CA LEU A 155 14.31 -2.27 -2.48
C LEU A 155 13.34 -1.62 -3.45
N GLY A 156 12.06 -1.71 -3.16
CA GLY A 156 10.98 -1.16 -3.94
C GLY A 156 9.64 -1.77 -3.55
N LYS A 157 8.63 -1.44 -4.32
CA LYS A 157 7.27 -1.92 -4.09
C LYS A 157 6.63 -2.34 -5.42
N LEU A 158 6.05 -3.52 -5.42
CA LEU A 158 5.23 -4.01 -6.51
C LEU A 158 3.81 -3.52 -6.28
N VAL A 159 3.24 -2.80 -7.24
CA VAL A 159 1.86 -2.30 -7.19
C VAL A 159 1.06 -2.92 -8.31
N VAL A 160 -0.07 -3.52 -7.98
CA VAL A 160 -0.94 -4.23 -8.90
C VAL A 160 -2.36 -3.72 -8.77
N TYR A 161 -3.02 -3.50 -9.90
CA TYR A 161 -4.43 -3.17 -9.97
C TYR A 161 -5.20 -4.17 -10.84
N ALA A 162 -6.43 -4.50 -10.43
CA ALA A 162 -7.38 -5.26 -11.22
C ALA A 162 -8.84 -4.83 -10.92
N PRO A 163 -9.82 -5.21 -11.78
CA PRO A 163 -11.23 -4.91 -11.55
C PRO A 163 -11.81 -5.54 -10.28
N THR A 164 -11.30 -6.69 -9.85
CA THR A 164 -11.75 -7.40 -8.65
C THR A 164 -10.57 -7.80 -7.78
N ARG A 165 -10.81 -8.09 -6.48
CA ARG A 165 -9.79 -8.56 -5.55
C ARG A 165 -9.15 -9.86 -6.01
N ASP A 166 -9.97 -10.84 -6.41
CA ASP A 166 -9.46 -12.13 -6.89
C ASP A 166 -8.55 -12.01 -8.12
N GLU A 167 -8.87 -11.07 -9.02
CA GLU A 167 -8.00 -10.79 -10.16
C GLU A 167 -6.72 -10.06 -9.73
N ALA A 168 -6.80 -9.14 -8.76
CA ALA A 168 -5.63 -8.46 -8.21
C ALA A 168 -4.69 -9.46 -7.54
N ILE A 169 -5.22 -10.39 -6.73
CA ILE A 169 -4.44 -11.47 -6.10
C ILE A 169 -3.70 -12.30 -7.15
N ARG A 170 -4.42 -12.88 -8.13
CA ARG A 170 -3.78 -13.70 -9.19
C ARG A 170 -2.74 -12.93 -9.98
N LYS A 171 -2.97 -11.64 -10.21
CA LYS A 171 -2.05 -10.80 -10.95
C LYS A 171 -0.82 -10.45 -10.10
N THR A 172 -0.99 -10.22 -8.79
CA THR A 172 0.11 -10.01 -7.84
C THR A 172 1.00 -11.25 -7.76
N GLU A 173 0.39 -12.42 -7.64
CA GLU A 173 1.06 -13.73 -7.66
C GLU A 173 1.93 -13.91 -8.91
N ALA A 174 1.35 -13.73 -10.09
CA ALA A 174 2.08 -13.82 -11.34
C ALA A 174 3.20 -12.79 -11.45
N SER A 175 2.96 -11.55 -10.97
CA SER A 175 3.94 -10.48 -11.01
C SER A 175 5.08 -10.69 -10.03
N LEU A 176 4.82 -11.22 -8.82
CA LEU A 176 5.88 -11.60 -7.86
C LEU A 176 6.79 -12.69 -8.43
N ALA A 177 6.20 -13.69 -9.12
CA ALA A 177 6.97 -14.75 -9.78
C ALA A 177 7.87 -14.24 -10.92
N GLU A 178 7.56 -13.07 -11.50
CA GLU A 178 8.35 -12.42 -12.54
C GLU A 178 9.49 -11.57 -11.95
N VAL A 179 9.41 -11.12 -10.69
CA VAL A 179 10.49 -10.34 -10.06
C VAL A 179 11.74 -11.17 -9.91
N ALA A 180 12.85 -10.73 -10.50
CA ALA A 180 14.14 -11.36 -10.31
C ALA A 180 15.19 -10.34 -9.84
N ILE A 181 15.64 -10.48 -8.61
CA ILE A 181 16.69 -9.68 -7.98
C ILE A 181 17.75 -10.66 -7.50
N GLN A 182 18.93 -10.68 -8.11
CA GLN A 182 20.02 -11.59 -7.76
C GLN A 182 21.20 -10.82 -7.16
N GLY A 183 21.97 -11.48 -6.28
CA GLY A 183 23.10 -10.92 -5.57
C GLY A 183 22.79 -10.48 -4.13
N VAL A 184 21.51 -10.39 -3.77
CA VAL A 184 21.01 -10.18 -2.41
C VAL A 184 19.83 -11.11 -2.13
N GLU A 185 19.67 -11.52 -0.89
CA GLU A 185 18.46 -12.21 -0.43
C GLU A 185 17.33 -11.20 -0.25
N THR A 186 16.11 -11.59 -0.61
CA THR A 186 14.91 -10.74 -0.49
C THR A 186 13.78 -11.49 0.18
N ASN A 187 12.70 -10.77 0.51
CA ASN A 187 11.46 -11.35 1.06
C ASN A 187 10.46 -11.77 -0.03
N ILE A 188 10.85 -11.89 -1.31
CA ILE A 188 9.91 -12.21 -2.40
C ILE A 188 9.23 -13.56 -2.17
N ASP A 189 9.97 -14.58 -1.71
CA ASP A 189 9.42 -15.89 -1.43
C ASP A 189 8.40 -15.86 -0.27
N ASP A 190 8.63 -15.01 0.75
CA ASP A 190 7.67 -14.83 1.85
C ASP A 190 6.39 -14.15 1.32
N LEU A 191 6.53 -13.09 0.51
CA LEU A 191 5.40 -12.41 -0.11
C LEU A 191 4.57 -13.37 -0.96
N HIS A 192 5.24 -14.21 -1.75
CA HIS A 192 4.60 -15.22 -2.56
C HIS A 192 3.82 -16.22 -1.69
N THR A 193 4.43 -16.68 -0.59
CA THR A 193 3.77 -17.59 0.36
C THR A 193 2.52 -16.95 0.94
N ILE A 194 2.61 -15.72 1.45
CA ILE A 194 1.47 -14.99 2.06
C ILE A 194 0.31 -14.86 1.08
N ILE A 195 0.59 -14.48 -0.18
CA ILE A 195 -0.46 -14.30 -1.21
C ILE A 195 -1.23 -15.60 -1.49
N PHE A 196 -0.58 -16.77 -1.36
CA PHE A 196 -1.20 -18.09 -1.56
C PHE A 196 -1.97 -18.61 -0.36
N GLU A 197 -1.75 -18.08 0.84
CA GLU A 197 -2.41 -18.57 2.04
C GLU A 197 -3.91 -18.30 2.05
N ASP A 198 -4.69 -19.27 2.52
CA ASP A 198 -6.16 -19.17 2.57
C ASP A 198 -6.62 -17.94 3.35
N ALA A 199 -5.90 -17.57 4.40
CA ALA A 199 -6.21 -16.39 5.21
C ALA A 199 -6.10 -15.09 4.40
N PHE A 200 -5.06 -14.93 3.56
CA PHE A 200 -4.97 -13.79 2.67
C PHE A 200 -6.06 -13.83 1.59
N GLN A 201 -6.28 -15.00 0.99
CA GLN A 201 -7.29 -15.20 -0.05
C GLN A 201 -8.70 -14.83 0.45
N SER A 202 -9.05 -15.22 1.68
CA SER A 202 -10.35 -14.90 2.30
C SER A 202 -10.42 -13.48 2.90
N GLY A 203 -9.28 -12.84 3.15
CA GLY A 203 -9.19 -11.58 3.90
C GLY A 203 -9.24 -11.75 5.41
N GLU A 204 -9.14 -12.98 5.92
CA GLU A 204 -9.21 -13.31 7.35
C GLU A 204 -7.81 -13.27 8.00
N TYR A 205 -7.21 -12.10 8.06
CA TYR A 205 -5.92 -11.85 8.71
C TYR A 205 -5.99 -10.59 9.59
N ASP A 206 -5.08 -10.48 10.54
CA ASP A 206 -4.95 -9.34 11.42
C ASP A 206 -3.48 -8.91 11.59
N THR A 207 -3.23 -7.96 12.49
CA THR A 207 -1.89 -7.41 12.72
C THR A 207 -0.90 -8.38 13.38
N SER A 208 -1.36 -9.53 13.88
CA SER A 208 -0.52 -10.57 14.49
C SER A 208 -0.21 -11.72 13.54
N TYR A 209 -0.78 -11.71 12.34
CA TYR A 209 -0.73 -12.82 11.40
C TYR A 209 0.69 -13.25 10.98
N LEU A 210 1.63 -12.30 10.88
CA LEU A 210 3.02 -12.56 10.49
C LEU A 210 4.01 -12.56 11.67
N GLU A 211 3.52 -12.52 12.93
CA GLU A 211 4.35 -12.50 14.13
C GLU A 211 4.77 -13.89 14.65
#